data_1ef1f28dca00d4e7f6573506ef196611
#
_entry.id   1ef1f28dca00d4e7f6573506ef196611
#
_cell.length_a   1.000
_cell.length_b   1.000
_cell.length_c   1.000
_cell.angle_alpha   90.00
_cell.angle_beta   90.00
_cell.angle_gamma   90.00
#
_symmetry.space_group_name_H-M   'P 1'
#
loop_
_entity.id
_entity.type
_entity.pdbx_description
1 polymer ?
#
loop_
_entity_poly.entity_id
_entity_poly.type
_entity_poly.pdbx_seq_one_letter_code
_entity_poly.pdbx_strand_id
1 'polypeptide(L)'
;MGESLSSDTTPERGRIERSARLTAGWTRWLPGLNTLRLYEFAWLRHDIVAGLVMTTMLVPVGIAYAEASGVPGINGLYATIVPLLAYALFGPSRIIVLGPDSALAAVILAVVLPLSASEPQRAVAVAGMMAVVSGVVCVAAGLARLGFITELLSKPIRYGYMNGIALTVVLSQIPKLFGFSVSADGPIRQASGIVQKVIAGSTNPVALAVGASALALILVLKRWPRVPGILIAVTASTVAVAVFDLATRSGISVLGPLPQGLPTPRLPIGHVDSLRSVLMGGLAVALVSFADTSVLSRTYAARLRAPVDPNQEMVGLGVANLAAGFFQGFPISSSSSRTPVAEAAGARTQLTGVVGALAIALLLMFAPDLLRDLPHTALAAVVIASAIGLFEVSDLRRIYRIQRWEFWLSMACFVGVATLGAIPGIALAIVIAVIEFLWDGWRPHSAVLGRVDRVKGYHDITRYPEARLIPGLVLFRWDAPLFFANAELFHERILDAVASSPTPVRWLVVAAEPVTSVDVTAADAVCELDDTLHTAGIELCFAEMKDPVKDKLKRFELFERFGERAFFATVGEAVSAYLASRPVESVDWEDRTQ
;
A
#
# COMPACT_ATOMS: atom_id res chain seq x y z
N MET A 1 8.77 -24.26 53.83
CA MET A 1 8.09 -25.10 52.85
C MET A 1 8.06 -24.28 51.56
N GLY A 2 9.04 -24.49 50.70
CA GLY A 2 9.19 -23.77 49.43
C GLY A 2 8.69 -24.70 48.33
N GLU A 3 7.66 -24.28 47.63
CA GLU A 3 7.24 -24.91 46.37
C GLU A 3 7.99 -24.27 45.21
N SER A 4 8.76 -25.07 44.55
CA SER A 4 9.48 -24.80 43.34
C SER A 4 8.46 -24.60 42.17
N LEU A 5 8.38 -23.40 41.65
CA LEU A 5 7.71 -23.14 40.36
C LEU A 5 8.48 -23.87 39.24
N SER A 6 7.95 -25.00 38.81
CA SER A 6 8.42 -25.74 37.65
C SER A 6 8.26 -24.88 36.39
N SER A 7 9.36 -24.71 35.69
CA SER A 7 9.45 -24.05 34.36
C SER A 7 8.71 -24.90 33.33
N ASP A 8 7.45 -24.60 33.10
CA ASP A 8 6.66 -25.15 32.01
C ASP A 8 7.07 -24.41 30.71
N THR A 9 8.12 -24.93 30.07
CA THR A 9 8.54 -24.50 28.74
C THR A 9 7.60 -25.17 27.74
N THR A 10 6.50 -24.48 27.43
CA THR A 10 5.59 -24.90 26.38
C THR A 10 6.32 -25.09 25.04
N PRO A 11 5.97 -26.12 24.25
CA PRO A 11 6.61 -26.44 22.95
C PRO A 11 6.62 -25.24 21.98
N GLU A 12 5.72 -24.28 22.17
CA GLU A 12 5.65 -23.04 21.37
C GLU A 12 6.82 -22.06 21.67
N ARG A 13 7.25 -21.89 22.91
CA ARG A 13 8.42 -21.03 23.24
C ARG A 13 9.70 -21.57 22.62
N GLY A 14 9.92 -22.87 22.65
CA GLY A 14 11.07 -23.51 22.01
C GLY A 14 11.05 -23.39 20.47
N ARG A 15 9.86 -23.33 19.86
CA ARG A 15 9.69 -23.06 18.42
C ARG A 15 10.01 -21.60 18.06
N ILE A 16 9.56 -20.65 18.86
CA ILE A 16 9.80 -19.21 18.66
C ILE A 16 11.29 -18.89 18.82
N GLU A 17 11.95 -19.45 19.83
CA GLU A 17 13.39 -19.25 20.05
C GLU A 17 14.26 -19.94 18.98
N ARG A 18 13.87 -21.12 18.49
CA ARG A 18 14.53 -21.75 17.34
C ARG A 18 14.35 -20.95 16.06
N SER A 19 13.15 -20.41 15.82
CA SER A 19 12.88 -19.51 14.68
C SER A 19 13.76 -18.25 14.76
N ALA A 20 13.86 -17.62 15.92
CA ALA A 20 14.69 -16.42 16.12
C ALA A 20 16.20 -16.67 15.94
N ARG A 21 16.71 -17.84 16.31
CA ARG A 21 18.14 -18.19 16.11
C ARG A 21 18.47 -18.56 14.67
N LEU A 22 17.51 -19.04 13.89
CA LEU A 22 17.69 -19.38 12.47
C LEU A 22 17.68 -18.14 11.55
N THR A 23 17.25 -16.98 12.05
CA THR A 23 17.20 -15.72 11.29
C THR A 23 18.46 -14.86 11.42
N ALA A 24 19.53 -15.34 12.05
CA ALA A 24 20.80 -14.63 12.16
C ALA A 24 21.70 -14.89 10.94
N GLY A 25 22.18 -13.85 10.28
CA GLY A 25 23.13 -13.94 9.17
C GLY A 25 22.49 -14.03 7.79
N TRP A 26 23.20 -14.64 6.83
CA TRP A 26 22.81 -14.76 5.41
C TRP A 26 21.48 -15.49 5.18
N THR A 27 21.09 -16.39 6.07
CA THR A 27 19.82 -17.12 6.00
C THR A 27 18.59 -16.22 6.15
N ARG A 28 18.74 -15.01 6.70
CA ARG A 28 17.69 -14.00 6.76
C ARG A 28 17.18 -13.62 5.37
N TRP A 29 18.07 -13.58 4.38
CA TRP A 29 17.75 -13.17 3.00
C TRP A 29 17.21 -14.33 2.12
N LEU A 30 17.22 -15.56 2.63
CA LEU A 30 16.74 -16.76 1.96
C LEU A 30 15.69 -17.51 2.81
N PRO A 31 14.52 -16.89 3.06
CA PRO A 31 13.49 -17.50 3.92
C PRO A 31 12.97 -18.82 3.39
N GLY A 32 12.98 -19.00 2.06
CA GLY A 32 12.61 -20.27 1.43
C GLY A 32 13.43 -21.46 1.93
N LEU A 33 14.73 -21.29 2.18
CA LEU A 33 15.58 -22.35 2.76
C LEU A 33 15.14 -22.70 4.20
N ASN A 34 14.72 -21.71 4.97
CA ASN A 34 14.19 -21.97 6.31
C ASN A 34 12.86 -22.71 6.24
N THR A 35 12.00 -22.34 5.28
CA THR A 35 10.74 -23.05 5.05
C THR A 35 10.98 -24.51 4.65
N LEU A 36 11.97 -24.80 3.79
CA LEU A 36 12.35 -26.16 3.42
C LEU A 36 12.87 -26.99 4.61
N ARG A 37 13.68 -26.37 5.49
CA ARG A 37 14.19 -27.04 6.70
C ARG A 37 13.11 -27.38 7.73
N LEU A 38 12.05 -26.57 7.78
CA LEU A 38 10.92 -26.72 8.69
C LEU A 38 9.72 -27.39 8.02
N TYR A 39 9.89 -27.89 6.79
CA TYR A 39 8.81 -28.44 5.99
C TYR A 39 8.29 -29.74 6.57
N GLU A 40 6.99 -29.82 6.78
CA GLU A 40 6.32 -31.05 7.24
C GLU A 40 5.78 -31.80 6.03
N PHE A 41 6.12 -33.07 5.90
CA PHE A 41 5.67 -33.94 4.78
C PHE A 41 4.13 -33.96 4.63
N ALA A 42 3.41 -33.77 5.73
CA ALA A 42 1.94 -33.67 5.71
C ALA A 42 1.42 -32.48 4.88
N TRP A 43 2.23 -31.44 4.68
CA TRP A 43 1.86 -30.26 3.87
C TRP A 43 1.98 -30.51 2.37
N LEU A 44 2.78 -31.50 1.94
CA LEU A 44 3.09 -31.76 0.54
C LEU A 44 1.82 -31.99 -0.31
N ARG A 45 0.91 -32.83 0.18
CA ARG A 45 -0.36 -33.07 -0.52
C ARG A 45 -1.18 -31.78 -0.70
N HIS A 46 -1.21 -30.94 0.32
CA HIS A 46 -1.96 -29.70 0.30
C HIS A 46 -1.34 -28.68 -0.67
N ASP A 47 -0.02 -28.54 -0.66
CA ASP A 47 0.69 -27.62 -1.55
C ASP A 47 0.61 -28.07 -3.02
N ILE A 48 0.66 -29.39 -3.29
CA ILE A 48 0.49 -29.94 -4.65
C ILE A 48 -0.93 -29.65 -5.17
N VAL A 49 -1.96 -29.97 -4.38
CA VAL A 49 -3.35 -29.74 -4.80
C VAL A 49 -3.61 -28.25 -5.00
N ALA A 50 -3.17 -27.41 -4.06
CA ALA A 50 -3.30 -25.97 -4.17
C ALA A 50 -2.55 -25.40 -5.39
N GLY A 51 -1.34 -25.89 -5.69
CA GLY A 51 -0.56 -25.50 -6.86
C GLY A 51 -1.24 -25.86 -8.19
N LEU A 52 -1.81 -27.04 -8.28
CA LEU A 52 -2.58 -27.45 -9.46
C LEU A 52 -3.86 -26.62 -9.63
N VAL A 53 -4.60 -26.37 -8.54
CA VAL A 53 -5.76 -25.48 -8.57
C VAL A 53 -5.33 -24.07 -8.99
N MET A 54 -4.22 -23.57 -8.47
CA MET A 54 -3.69 -22.25 -8.85
C MET A 54 -3.31 -22.17 -10.33
N THR A 55 -2.76 -23.22 -10.91
CA THR A 55 -2.39 -23.26 -12.33
C THR A 55 -3.58 -22.94 -13.24
N THR A 56 -4.77 -23.42 -12.86
CA THR A 56 -6.01 -23.17 -13.62
C THR A 56 -6.38 -21.68 -13.73
N MET A 57 -5.94 -20.86 -12.78
CA MET A 57 -6.10 -19.41 -12.80
C MET A 57 -4.85 -18.69 -13.34
N LEU A 58 -3.66 -19.18 -13.01
CA LEU A 58 -2.40 -18.53 -13.37
C LEU A 58 -2.22 -18.45 -14.89
N VAL A 59 -2.62 -19.50 -15.63
CA VAL A 59 -2.48 -19.56 -17.10
C VAL A 59 -3.34 -18.49 -17.77
N PRO A 60 -4.67 -18.48 -17.67
CA PRO A 60 -5.48 -17.48 -18.37
C PRO A 60 -5.24 -16.06 -17.85
N VAL A 61 -5.03 -15.89 -16.56
CA VAL A 61 -4.76 -14.57 -15.94
C VAL A 61 -3.40 -14.03 -16.38
N GLY A 62 -2.36 -14.88 -16.40
CA GLY A 62 -1.04 -14.49 -16.87
C GLY A 62 -1.06 -13.96 -18.30
N ILE A 63 -1.69 -14.73 -19.22
CA ILE A 63 -1.85 -14.32 -20.62
C ILE A 63 -2.68 -13.04 -20.73
N ALA A 64 -3.82 -12.97 -20.03
CA ALA A 64 -4.72 -11.82 -20.07
C ALA A 64 -4.04 -10.51 -19.65
N TYR A 65 -3.22 -10.56 -18.59
CA TYR A 65 -2.51 -9.34 -18.12
C TYR A 65 -1.30 -8.99 -18.99
N ALA A 66 -0.63 -9.96 -19.62
CA ALA A 66 0.37 -9.67 -20.64
C ALA A 66 -0.26 -8.86 -21.79
N GLU A 67 -1.36 -9.37 -22.33
CA GLU A 67 -2.13 -8.69 -23.37
C GLU A 67 -2.65 -7.31 -22.95
N ALA A 68 -3.10 -7.19 -21.70
CA ALA A 68 -3.54 -5.90 -21.13
C ALA A 68 -2.40 -4.91 -20.96
N SER A 69 -1.18 -5.41 -20.74
CA SER A 69 0.05 -4.62 -20.60
C SER A 69 0.72 -4.28 -21.93
N GLY A 70 0.14 -4.73 -23.06
CA GLY A 70 0.70 -4.52 -24.41
C GLY A 70 1.89 -5.44 -24.74
N VAL A 71 2.02 -6.58 -24.05
CA VAL A 71 3.09 -7.57 -24.23
C VAL A 71 2.45 -8.87 -24.75
N PRO A 72 3.14 -9.68 -25.59
CA PRO A 72 2.60 -10.95 -26.06
C PRO A 72 2.21 -11.88 -24.91
N GLY A 73 1.11 -12.64 -25.07
CA GLY A 73 0.52 -13.47 -24.02
C GLY A 73 1.48 -14.49 -23.41
N ILE A 74 2.41 -15.05 -24.20
CA ILE A 74 3.44 -15.99 -23.71
C ILE A 74 4.29 -15.40 -22.58
N ASN A 75 4.62 -14.09 -22.67
CA ASN A 75 5.44 -13.40 -21.69
C ASN A 75 4.72 -13.30 -20.32
N GLY A 76 3.38 -13.42 -20.30
CA GLY A 76 2.61 -13.54 -19.07
C GLY A 76 2.83 -14.85 -18.33
N LEU A 77 3.03 -15.92 -19.05
CA LEU A 77 3.40 -17.22 -18.48
C LEU A 77 4.84 -17.19 -17.96
N TYR A 78 5.76 -16.54 -18.69
CA TYR A 78 7.13 -16.34 -18.25
C TYR A 78 7.19 -15.47 -16.99
N ALA A 79 6.42 -14.37 -16.95
CA ALA A 79 6.26 -13.50 -15.78
C ALA A 79 5.52 -14.18 -14.61
N THR A 80 5.02 -15.39 -14.80
CA THR A 80 4.42 -16.23 -13.74
C THR A 80 5.40 -17.27 -13.25
N ILE A 81 6.01 -18.04 -14.15
CA ILE A 81 6.92 -19.16 -13.81
C ILE A 81 8.10 -18.67 -12.97
N VAL A 82 8.88 -17.74 -13.54
CA VAL A 82 10.18 -17.37 -12.96
C VAL A 82 10.03 -16.58 -11.64
N PRO A 83 9.11 -15.62 -11.53
CA PRO A 83 8.89 -14.94 -10.26
C PRO A 83 8.37 -15.83 -9.14
N LEU A 84 7.52 -16.82 -9.42
CA LEU A 84 7.06 -17.77 -8.39
C LEU A 84 8.22 -18.58 -7.83
N LEU A 85 9.15 -19.03 -8.70
CA LEU A 85 10.35 -19.75 -8.28
C LEU A 85 11.29 -18.85 -7.47
N ALA A 86 11.52 -17.62 -7.95
CA ALA A 86 12.36 -16.65 -7.25
C ALA A 86 11.79 -16.28 -5.88
N TYR A 87 10.48 -16.03 -5.80
CA TYR A 87 9.84 -15.68 -4.54
C TYR A 87 9.77 -16.87 -3.57
N ALA A 88 9.68 -18.09 -4.06
CA ALA A 88 9.76 -19.28 -3.21
C ALA A 88 11.09 -19.38 -2.45
N LEU A 89 12.18 -18.79 -2.98
CA LEU A 89 13.49 -18.74 -2.32
C LEU A 89 13.67 -17.49 -1.45
N PHE A 90 13.27 -16.32 -1.96
CA PHE A 90 13.57 -15.02 -1.35
C PHE A 90 12.38 -14.40 -0.62
N GLY A 91 11.15 -14.86 -0.85
CA GLY A 91 9.93 -14.33 -0.23
C GLY A 91 9.74 -14.81 1.21
N PRO A 92 9.43 -13.90 2.14
CA PRO A 92 9.19 -14.25 3.54
C PRO A 92 7.76 -14.74 3.80
N SER A 93 6.80 -14.37 2.97
CA SER A 93 5.38 -14.73 3.14
C SER A 93 5.11 -16.17 2.72
N ARG A 94 4.37 -16.92 3.56
CA ARG A 94 4.19 -18.38 3.41
C ARG A 94 3.32 -18.78 2.22
N ILE A 95 2.29 -18.01 1.88
CA ILE A 95 1.28 -18.42 0.88
C ILE A 95 0.91 -17.33 -0.14
N ILE A 96 1.59 -16.17 -0.12
CA ILE A 96 1.31 -15.11 -1.10
C ILE A 96 1.68 -15.59 -2.50
N VAL A 97 0.76 -15.36 -3.44
CA VAL A 97 0.93 -15.68 -4.85
C VAL A 97 1.34 -14.43 -5.61
N LEU A 98 2.54 -14.43 -6.18
CA LEU A 98 3.02 -13.39 -7.08
C LEU A 98 2.69 -13.72 -8.54
N GLY A 99 2.73 -12.69 -9.37
CA GLY A 99 2.62 -12.80 -10.83
C GLY A 99 2.01 -11.55 -11.46
N PRO A 100 1.68 -11.60 -12.76
CA PRO A 100 0.98 -10.53 -13.45
C PRO A 100 -0.26 -10.07 -12.69
N ASP A 101 -0.45 -8.75 -12.55
CA ASP A 101 -1.55 -8.19 -11.75
C ASP A 101 -2.26 -7.04 -12.47
N SER A 102 -3.58 -6.92 -12.20
CA SER A 102 -4.43 -5.90 -12.82
C SER A 102 -4.05 -4.47 -12.45
N ALA A 103 -3.56 -4.25 -11.24
CA ALA A 103 -3.16 -2.92 -10.81
C ALA A 103 -1.96 -2.38 -11.58
N LEU A 104 -1.09 -3.26 -12.08
CA LEU A 104 0.11 -2.88 -12.83
C LEU A 104 -0.13 -2.77 -14.34
N ALA A 105 -1.13 -3.46 -14.88
CA ALA A 105 -1.33 -3.55 -16.33
C ALA A 105 -1.46 -2.16 -17.00
N ALA A 106 -2.21 -1.24 -16.40
CA ALA A 106 -2.37 0.11 -16.95
C ALA A 106 -1.07 0.93 -16.89
N VAL A 107 -0.27 0.77 -15.83
CA VAL A 107 1.01 1.46 -15.66
C VAL A 107 2.02 0.96 -16.69
N ILE A 108 2.08 -0.36 -16.89
CA ILE A 108 2.96 -0.99 -17.87
C ILE A 108 2.57 -0.58 -19.28
N LEU A 109 1.28 -0.67 -19.60
CA LEU A 109 0.75 -0.29 -20.92
C LEU A 109 1.07 1.16 -21.28
N ALA A 110 0.94 2.08 -20.31
CA ALA A 110 1.21 3.50 -20.50
C ALA A 110 2.67 3.80 -20.94
N VAL A 111 3.61 2.92 -20.62
CA VAL A 111 5.02 3.04 -21.04
C VAL A 111 5.30 2.19 -22.27
N VAL A 112 4.81 0.95 -22.29
CA VAL A 112 5.08 0.01 -23.37
C VAL A 112 4.47 0.46 -24.68
N LEU A 113 3.21 0.90 -24.68
CA LEU A 113 2.49 1.23 -25.90
C LEU A 113 3.19 2.32 -26.74
N PRO A 114 3.58 3.49 -26.18
CA PRO A 114 4.26 4.53 -26.96
C PRO A 114 5.70 4.18 -27.34
N LEU A 115 6.39 3.33 -26.57
CA LEU A 115 7.80 3.00 -26.79
C LEU A 115 8.01 1.75 -27.63
N SER A 116 7.00 0.91 -27.81
CA SER A 116 7.12 -0.35 -28.56
C SER A 116 7.03 -0.18 -30.06
N ALA A 117 6.53 0.95 -30.55
CA ALA A 117 6.28 1.20 -31.97
C ALA A 117 5.53 0.03 -32.67
N SER A 118 4.65 -0.65 -31.94
CA SER A 118 3.93 -1.86 -32.36
C SER A 118 4.80 -3.09 -32.63
N GLU A 119 6.06 -3.08 -32.22
CA GLU A 119 6.97 -4.23 -32.33
C GLU A 119 6.90 -5.09 -31.05
N PRO A 120 6.47 -6.36 -31.12
CA PRO A 120 6.33 -7.21 -29.94
C PRO A 120 7.62 -7.42 -29.17
N GLN A 121 8.76 -7.57 -29.87
CA GLN A 121 10.06 -7.75 -29.21
C GLN A 121 10.51 -6.51 -28.44
N ARG A 122 10.22 -5.31 -28.99
CA ARG A 122 10.50 -4.04 -28.32
C ARG A 122 9.59 -3.84 -27.10
N ALA A 123 8.32 -4.23 -27.21
CA ALA A 123 7.40 -4.24 -26.06
C ALA A 123 7.93 -5.09 -24.90
N VAL A 124 8.41 -6.30 -25.19
CA VAL A 124 9.02 -7.21 -24.18
C VAL A 124 10.26 -6.59 -23.57
N ALA A 125 11.14 -5.98 -24.38
CA ALA A 125 12.36 -5.35 -23.87
C ALA A 125 12.03 -4.16 -22.94
N VAL A 126 11.11 -3.28 -23.33
CA VAL A 126 10.66 -2.14 -22.49
C VAL A 126 10.06 -2.63 -21.18
N ALA A 127 9.15 -3.59 -21.24
CA ALA A 127 8.50 -4.16 -20.05
C ALA A 127 9.51 -4.88 -19.15
N GLY A 128 10.46 -5.63 -19.73
CA GLY A 128 11.55 -6.27 -18.99
C GLY A 128 12.45 -5.27 -18.29
N MET A 129 12.81 -4.14 -18.95
CA MET A 129 13.54 -3.05 -18.29
C MET A 129 12.76 -2.42 -17.13
N MET A 130 11.45 -2.20 -17.28
CA MET A 130 10.62 -1.72 -16.18
C MET A 130 10.64 -2.70 -15.00
N ALA A 131 10.61 -4.01 -15.27
CA ALA A 131 10.71 -5.03 -14.22
C ALA A 131 12.06 -5.00 -13.52
N VAL A 132 13.17 -4.83 -14.27
CA VAL A 132 14.51 -4.68 -13.69
C VAL A 132 14.61 -3.42 -12.83
N VAL A 133 14.13 -2.27 -13.33
CA VAL A 133 14.10 -1.01 -12.55
C VAL A 133 13.29 -1.17 -11.27
N SER A 134 12.07 -1.70 -11.37
CA SER A 134 11.22 -1.99 -10.21
C SER A 134 11.92 -2.92 -9.22
N GLY A 135 12.54 -3.98 -9.73
CA GLY A 135 13.27 -4.95 -8.92
C GLY A 135 14.44 -4.32 -8.17
N VAL A 136 15.27 -3.53 -8.85
CA VAL A 136 16.42 -2.81 -8.24
C VAL A 136 15.91 -1.83 -7.17
N VAL A 137 14.87 -1.06 -7.46
CA VAL A 137 14.29 -0.10 -6.50
C VAL A 137 13.77 -0.83 -5.26
N CYS A 138 13.02 -1.92 -5.41
CA CYS A 138 12.50 -2.69 -4.28
C CYS A 138 13.64 -3.32 -3.45
N VAL A 139 14.66 -3.91 -4.09
CA VAL A 139 15.82 -4.48 -3.38
C VAL A 139 16.57 -3.39 -2.63
N ALA A 140 16.90 -2.27 -3.29
CA ALA A 140 17.62 -1.17 -2.68
C ALA A 140 16.84 -0.58 -1.50
N ALA A 141 15.54 -0.36 -1.65
CA ALA A 141 14.68 0.15 -0.59
C ALA A 141 14.56 -0.84 0.59
N GLY A 142 14.45 -2.14 0.32
CA GLY A 142 14.43 -3.17 1.37
C GLY A 142 15.74 -3.23 2.15
N LEU A 143 16.90 -3.14 1.46
CA LEU A 143 18.22 -3.08 2.10
C LEU A 143 18.41 -1.78 2.90
N ALA A 144 17.92 -0.65 2.40
CA ALA A 144 17.90 0.64 3.10
C ALA A 144 16.86 0.70 4.23
N ARG A 145 16.09 -0.38 4.48
CA ARG A 145 15.04 -0.46 5.50
C ARG A 145 13.92 0.56 5.33
N LEU A 146 13.55 0.85 4.10
CA LEU A 146 12.50 1.78 3.74
C LEU A 146 11.10 1.13 3.69
N GLY A 147 10.92 -0.03 4.29
CA GLY A 147 9.64 -0.76 4.34
C GLY A 147 8.48 0.04 4.95
N PHE A 148 8.77 1.06 5.74
CA PHE A 148 7.77 1.96 6.31
C PHE A 148 7.11 2.91 5.30
N ILE A 149 7.71 3.10 4.10
CA ILE A 149 7.17 4.03 3.07
C ILE A 149 5.73 3.67 2.68
N THR A 150 5.37 2.38 2.71
CA THR A 150 3.98 1.97 2.44
C THR A 150 2.98 2.43 3.49
N GLU A 151 3.45 2.80 4.68
CA GLU A 151 2.61 3.35 5.75
C GLU A 151 2.27 4.83 5.51
N LEU A 152 3.06 5.53 4.66
CA LEU A 152 2.81 6.92 4.28
C LEU A 152 1.63 7.07 3.31
N LEU A 153 1.27 6.01 2.58
CA LEU A 153 0.10 6.00 1.71
C LEU A 153 -1.16 5.73 2.53
N SER A 154 -1.91 6.80 2.84
CA SER A 154 -3.18 6.67 3.55
C SER A 154 -4.19 5.83 2.75
N LYS A 155 -5.12 5.17 3.45
CA LYS A 155 -6.16 4.34 2.79
C LYS A 155 -7.00 5.13 1.77
N PRO A 156 -7.44 6.37 2.05
CA PRO A 156 -8.20 7.18 1.10
C PRO A 156 -7.45 7.41 -0.22
N ILE A 157 -6.18 7.76 -0.15
CA ILE A 157 -5.34 7.99 -1.32
C ILE A 157 -5.20 6.71 -2.13
N ARG A 158 -4.93 5.59 -1.46
CA ARG A 158 -4.83 4.28 -2.09
C ARG A 158 -6.12 3.91 -2.81
N TYR A 159 -7.28 4.05 -2.18
CA TYR A 159 -8.57 3.76 -2.82
C TYR A 159 -8.83 4.67 -4.02
N GLY A 160 -8.43 5.95 -3.94
CA GLY A 160 -8.55 6.89 -5.05
C GLY A 160 -7.80 6.42 -6.30
N TYR A 161 -6.49 6.22 -6.20
CA TYR A 161 -5.71 5.83 -7.37
C TYR A 161 -6.05 4.41 -7.85
N MET A 162 -6.39 3.47 -6.96
CA MET A 162 -6.79 2.11 -7.36
C MET A 162 -8.10 2.11 -8.16
N ASN A 163 -9.10 2.90 -7.75
CA ASN A 163 -10.32 3.07 -8.53
C ASN A 163 -10.03 3.72 -9.90
N GLY A 164 -9.10 4.68 -9.95
CA GLY A 164 -8.66 5.30 -11.21
C GLY A 164 -7.98 4.29 -12.14
N ILE A 165 -7.07 3.47 -11.60
CA ILE A 165 -6.44 2.36 -12.34
C ILE A 165 -7.50 1.37 -12.83
N ALA A 166 -8.44 0.96 -11.97
CA ALA A 166 -9.52 0.04 -12.34
C ALA A 166 -10.32 0.58 -13.55
N LEU A 167 -10.70 1.85 -13.53
CA LEU A 167 -11.38 2.49 -14.64
C LEU A 167 -10.52 2.47 -15.91
N THR A 168 -9.25 2.83 -15.82
CA THR A 168 -8.31 2.83 -16.96
C THR A 168 -8.15 1.45 -17.56
N VAL A 169 -8.02 0.41 -16.72
CA VAL A 169 -7.94 -0.99 -17.16
C VAL A 169 -9.22 -1.41 -17.87
N VAL A 170 -10.39 -1.14 -17.29
CA VAL A 170 -11.68 -1.47 -17.93
C VAL A 170 -11.79 -0.80 -19.30
N LEU A 171 -11.49 0.50 -19.39
CA LEU A 171 -11.50 1.24 -20.65
C LEU A 171 -10.54 0.64 -21.69
N SER A 172 -9.37 0.15 -21.28
CA SER A 172 -8.39 -0.47 -22.18
C SER A 172 -8.87 -1.82 -22.75
N GLN A 173 -9.75 -2.53 -22.06
CA GLN A 173 -10.22 -3.85 -22.46
C GLN A 173 -11.56 -3.85 -23.21
N ILE A 174 -12.37 -2.80 -23.07
CA ILE A 174 -13.64 -2.66 -23.80
C ILE A 174 -13.48 -2.85 -25.33
N PRO A 175 -12.50 -2.24 -26.01
CA PRO A 175 -12.31 -2.45 -27.45
C PRO A 175 -12.13 -3.92 -27.81
N LYS A 176 -11.30 -4.65 -27.05
CA LYS A 176 -11.06 -6.10 -27.27
C LYS A 176 -12.33 -6.92 -27.06
N LEU A 177 -13.16 -6.55 -26.06
CA LEU A 177 -14.44 -7.19 -25.80
C LEU A 177 -15.41 -7.00 -26.97
N PHE A 178 -15.38 -5.84 -27.62
CA PHE A 178 -16.20 -5.51 -28.79
C PHE A 178 -15.60 -5.98 -30.13
N GLY A 179 -14.40 -6.57 -30.12
CA GLY A 179 -13.72 -7.10 -31.30
C GLY A 179 -13.07 -6.07 -32.21
N PHE A 180 -12.77 -4.87 -31.70
CA PHE A 180 -12.01 -3.86 -32.42
C PHE A 180 -10.82 -3.34 -31.60
N SER A 181 -9.95 -2.53 -32.21
CA SER A 181 -8.84 -1.86 -31.54
C SER A 181 -9.02 -0.36 -31.54
N VAL A 182 -8.60 0.31 -30.48
CA VAL A 182 -8.51 1.77 -30.36
C VAL A 182 -7.08 2.11 -29.91
N SER A 183 -6.40 2.94 -30.70
CA SER A 183 -5.08 3.47 -30.34
C SER A 183 -5.28 4.94 -29.95
N ALA A 184 -5.21 5.23 -28.65
CA ALA A 184 -5.36 6.59 -28.15
C ALA A 184 -4.53 6.78 -26.88
N ASP A 185 -3.89 7.95 -26.76
CA ASP A 185 -3.11 8.32 -25.59
C ASP A 185 -4.04 8.88 -24.49
N GLY A 186 -4.12 8.16 -23.40
CA GLY A 186 -4.87 8.52 -22.21
C GLY A 186 -6.34 8.08 -22.19
N PRO A 187 -6.90 7.96 -20.98
CA PRO A 187 -8.23 7.35 -20.76
C PRO A 187 -9.38 8.11 -21.44
N ILE A 188 -9.33 9.44 -21.47
CA ILE A 188 -10.40 10.27 -22.07
C ILE A 188 -10.47 10.07 -23.59
N ARG A 189 -9.30 10.11 -24.27
CA ARG A 189 -9.25 9.89 -25.72
C ARG A 189 -9.64 8.47 -26.08
N GLN A 190 -9.26 7.51 -25.24
CA GLN A 190 -9.64 6.11 -25.41
C GLN A 190 -11.16 5.93 -25.29
N ALA A 191 -11.81 6.55 -24.29
CA ALA A 191 -13.26 6.52 -24.15
C ALA A 191 -13.96 7.14 -25.38
N SER A 192 -13.51 8.29 -25.86
CA SER A 192 -14.06 8.92 -27.06
C SER A 192 -13.87 8.05 -28.30
N GLY A 193 -12.71 7.43 -28.48
CA GLY A 193 -12.43 6.50 -29.57
C GLY A 193 -13.31 5.25 -29.57
N ILE A 194 -13.60 4.71 -28.39
CA ILE A 194 -14.54 3.60 -28.21
C ILE A 194 -15.94 4.00 -28.71
N VAL A 195 -16.45 5.15 -28.24
CA VAL A 195 -17.77 5.64 -28.63
C VAL A 195 -17.85 5.85 -30.15
N GLN A 196 -16.84 6.48 -30.76
CA GLN A 196 -16.80 6.70 -32.23
C GLN A 196 -16.80 5.37 -32.99
N LYS A 197 -16.02 4.36 -32.57
CA LYS A 197 -15.98 3.04 -33.23
C LYS A 197 -17.30 2.28 -33.10
N VAL A 198 -17.95 2.36 -31.94
CA VAL A 198 -19.26 1.75 -31.72
C VAL A 198 -20.32 2.40 -32.61
N ILE A 199 -20.35 3.75 -32.71
CA ILE A 199 -21.27 4.47 -33.57
C ILE A 199 -21.00 4.16 -35.05
N ALA A 200 -19.73 4.01 -35.43
CA ALA A 200 -19.34 3.63 -36.79
C ALA A 200 -19.66 2.16 -37.15
N GLY A 201 -20.28 1.40 -36.26
CA GLY A 201 -20.65 0.00 -36.50
C GLY A 201 -19.49 -1.00 -36.57
N SER A 202 -18.31 -0.63 -36.01
CA SER A 202 -17.12 -1.50 -36.04
C SER A 202 -17.19 -2.68 -35.06
N THR A 203 -18.28 -2.81 -34.30
CA THR A 203 -18.47 -3.89 -33.31
C THR A 203 -18.66 -5.24 -33.99
N ASN A 204 -17.88 -6.23 -33.60
CA ASN A 204 -18.11 -7.63 -33.99
C ASN A 204 -19.12 -8.26 -33.01
N PRO A 205 -20.36 -8.57 -33.46
CA PRO A 205 -21.41 -9.06 -32.56
C PRO A 205 -21.10 -10.42 -31.97
N VAL A 206 -20.37 -11.28 -32.69
CA VAL A 206 -19.99 -12.63 -32.21
C VAL A 206 -18.88 -12.49 -31.15
N ALA A 207 -17.90 -11.61 -31.38
CA ALA A 207 -16.86 -11.32 -30.39
C ALA A 207 -17.47 -10.78 -29.11
N LEU A 208 -18.41 -9.83 -29.23
CA LEU A 208 -19.12 -9.27 -28.07
C LEU A 208 -19.94 -10.34 -27.34
N ALA A 209 -20.64 -11.23 -28.06
CA ALA A 209 -21.42 -12.31 -27.44
C ALA A 209 -20.54 -13.26 -26.66
N VAL A 210 -19.40 -13.70 -27.23
CA VAL A 210 -18.42 -14.57 -26.54
C VAL A 210 -17.82 -13.86 -25.33
N GLY A 211 -17.37 -12.62 -25.48
CA GLY A 211 -16.76 -11.89 -24.39
C GLY A 211 -17.74 -11.53 -23.26
N ALA A 212 -18.96 -11.08 -23.61
CA ALA A 212 -19.99 -10.77 -22.62
C ALA A 212 -20.48 -12.02 -21.87
N SER A 213 -20.65 -13.16 -22.56
CA SER A 213 -21.02 -14.42 -21.92
C SER A 213 -19.91 -14.93 -20.99
N ALA A 214 -18.64 -14.81 -21.38
CA ALA A 214 -17.50 -15.12 -20.53
C ALA A 214 -17.46 -14.23 -19.28
N LEU A 215 -17.64 -12.92 -19.44
CA LEU A 215 -17.69 -11.96 -18.33
C LEU A 215 -18.85 -12.27 -17.38
N ALA A 216 -20.06 -12.48 -17.91
CA ALA A 216 -21.23 -12.83 -17.12
C ALA A 216 -21.00 -14.12 -16.33
N LEU A 217 -20.43 -15.15 -16.97
CA LEU A 217 -20.14 -16.43 -16.33
C LEU A 217 -19.12 -16.27 -15.19
N ILE A 218 -18.04 -15.49 -15.40
CA ILE A 218 -17.05 -15.21 -14.35
C ILE A 218 -17.71 -14.50 -13.16
N LEU A 219 -18.52 -13.45 -13.42
CA LEU A 219 -19.17 -12.66 -12.36
C LEU A 219 -20.21 -13.48 -11.58
N VAL A 220 -20.97 -14.34 -12.27
CA VAL A 220 -21.94 -15.24 -11.64
C VAL A 220 -21.23 -16.29 -10.78
N LEU A 221 -20.21 -16.94 -11.33
CA LEU A 221 -19.47 -17.99 -10.61
C LEU A 221 -18.61 -17.43 -9.46
N LYS A 222 -18.30 -16.14 -9.45
CA LYS A 222 -17.62 -15.48 -8.31
C LYS A 222 -18.39 -15.61 -7.00
N ARG A 223 -19.72 -15.86 -7.04
CA ARG A 223 -20.54 -16.15 -5.85
C ARG A 223 -20.21 -17.48 -5.19
N TRP A 224 -19.58 -18.40 -5.90
CA TRP A 224 -19.17 -19.71 -5.39
C TRP A 224 -17.64 -19.85 -5.39
N PRO A 225 -16.94 -19.46 -4.31
CA PRO A 225 -15.46 -19.41 -4.26
C PRO A 225 -14.77 -20.76 -4.54
N ARG A 226 -15.51 -21.88 -4.39
CA ARG A 226 -14.99 -23.23 -4.68
C ARG A 226 -14.98 -23.58 -6.17
N VAL A 227 -15.68 -22.81 -6.99
CA VAL A 227 -15.77 -23.05 -8.44
C VAL A 227 -14.75 -22.18 -9.16
N PRO A 228 -13.85 -22.74 -9.97
CA PRO A 228 -12.85 -21.97 -10.72
C PRO A 228 -13.49 -21.24 -11.92
N GLY A 229 -14.28 -20.20 -11.63
CA GLY A 229 -15.10 -19.51 -12.62
C GLY A 229 -14.33 -18.96 -13.82
N ILE A 230 -13.11 -18.47 -13.61
CA ILE A 230 -12.24 -17.98 -14.69
C ILE A 230 -11.87 -19.13 -15.62
N LEU A 231 -11.43 -20.27 -15.08
CA LEU A 231 -11.10 -21.45 -15.89
C LEU A 231 -12.29 -21.91 -16.73
N ILE A 232 -13.46 -22.06 -16.10
CA ILE A 232 -14.67 -22.54 -16.78
C ILE A 232 -15.06 -21.58 -17.92
N ALA A 233 -15.07 -20.27 -17.66
CA ALA A 233 -15.44 -19.29 -18.67
C ALA A 233 -14.44 -19.28 -19.84
N VAL A 234 -13.15 -19.31 -19.55
CA VAL A 234 -12.10 -19.32 -20.57
C VAL A 234 -12.11 -20.61 -21.37
N THR A 235 -12.21 -21.77 -20.71
CA THR A 235 -12.27 -23.07 -21.41
C THR A 235 -13.54 -23.18 -22.27
N ALA A 236 -14.71 -22.80 -21.75
CA ALA A 236 -15.94 -22.78 -22.50
C ALA A 236 -15.86 -21.87 -23.75
N SER A 237 -15.29 -20.69 -23.61
CA SER A 237 -15.08 -19.76 -24.72
C SER A 237 -14.11 -20.33 -25.76
N THR A 238 -12.99 -20.92 -25.31
CA THR A 238 -12.00 -21.53 -26.21
C THR A 238 -12.59 -22.69 -26.97
N VAL A 239 -13.30 -23.60 -26.28
CA VAL A 239 -13.99 -24.72 -26.91
C VAL A 239 -15.05 -24.26 -27.91
N ALA A 240 -15.84 -23.23 -27.56
CA ALA A 240 -16.84 -22.69 -28.47
C ALA A 240 -16.19 -22.10 -29.74
N VAL A 241 -15.09 -21.36 -29.59
CA VAL A 241 -14.35 -20.79 -30.73
C VAL A 241 -13.77 -21.89 -31.62
N ALA A 242 -13.18 -22.92 -31.02
CA ALA A 242 -12.59 -24.05 -31.77
C ALA A 242 -13.66 -24.90 -32.47
N VAL A 243 -14.75 -25.33 -31.77
CA VAL A 243 -15.78 -26.21 -32.32
C VAL A 243 -16.60 -25.56 -33.44
N PHE A 244 -16.94 -24.28 -33.29
CA PHE A 244 -17.72 -23.53 -34.28
C PHE A 244 -16.86 -22.81 -35.32
N ASP A 245 -15.53 -22.93 -35.24
CA ASP A 245 -14.55 -22.26 -36.09
C ASP A 245 -14.81 -20.75 -36.20
N LEU A 246 -15.07 -20.11 -35.04
CA LEU A 246 -15.47 -18.71 -35.01
C LEU A 246 -14.31 -17.74 -35.35
N ALA A 247 -13.07 -18.21 -35.25
CA ALA A 247 -11.91 -17.44 -35.65
C ALA A 247 -11.93 -17.13 -37.16
N THR A 248 -12.20 -18.13 -37.99
CA THR A 248 -12.26 -17.98 -39.45
C THR A 248 -13.60 -17.45 -39.92
N ARG A 249 -14.72 -17.97 -39.38
CA ARG A 249 -16.08 -17.63 -39.83
C ARG A 249 -16.54 -16.26 -39.40
N SER A 250 -16.13 -15.82 -38.21
CA SER A 250 -16.61 -14.56 -37.60
C SER A 250 -15.50 -13.55 -37.31
N GLY A 251 -14.26 -13.86 -37.69
CA GLY A 251 -13.11 -12.96 -37.50
C GLY A 251 -12.78 -12.69 -36.03
N ILE A 252 -13.08 -13.66 -35.14
CA ILE A 252 -12.68 -13.50 -33.73
C ILE A 252 -11.17 -13.65 -33.62
N SER A 253 -10.52 -12.65 -33.02
CA SER A 253 -9.09 -12.69 -32.75
C SER A 253 -8.77 -13.69 -31.64
N VAL A 254 -7.86 -14.62 -31.92
CA VAL A 254 -7.37 -15.67 -30.99
C VAL A 254 -5.89 -15.51 -30.75
N LEU A 255 -5.39 -16.13 -29.67
CA LEU A 255 -3.98 -16.06 -29.24
C LEU A 255 -3.02 -16.59 -30.32
N GLY A 256 -3.44 -17.60 -31.08
CA GLY A 256 -2.60 -18.27 -32.07
C GLY A 256 -1.59 -19.23 -31.48
N PRO A 257 -0.69 -19.78 -32.31
CA PRO A 257 0.31 -20.73 -31.85
C PRO A 257 1.32 -20.06 -30.93
N LEU A 258 1.51 -20.63 -29.74
CA LEU A 258 2.53 -20.18 -28.82
C LEU A 258 3.87 -20.87 -29.11
N PRO A 259 5.00 -20.15 -28.96
CA PRO A 259 6.31 -20.78 -29.06
C PRO A 259 6.47 -21.84 -27.97
N GLN A 260 6.96 -23.01 -28.36
CA GLN A 260 7.28 -24.09 -27.45
C GLN A 260 8.56 -23.81 -26.69
N GLY A 261 8.57 -24.01 -25.37
CA GLY A 261 9.76 -23.93 -24.54
C GLY A 261 9.66 -22.96 -23.38
N LEU A 262 10.74 -22.95 -22.60
CA LEU A 262 10.88 -22.15 -21.38
C LEU A 262 11.53 -20.79 -21.69
N PRO A 263 11.33 -19.78 -20.84
CA PRO A 263 11.97 -18.49 -21.02
C PRO A 263 13.49 -18.62 -20.93
N THR A 264 14.19 -18.11 -21.93
CA THR A 264 15.66 -18.01 -21.91
C THR A 264 16.08 -16.70 -21.24
N PRO A 265 17.17 -16.69 -20.46
CA PRO A 265 17.67 -15.49 -19.88
C PRO A 265 18.13 -14.51 -20.99
N ARG A 266 17.62 -13.30 -20.94
CA ARG A 266 18.00 -12.21 -21.85
C ARG A 266 18.16 -10.92 -21.07
N LEU A 267 19.19 -10.17 -21.38
CA LEU A 267 19.29 -8.79 -20.90
C LEU A 267 18.24 -7.95 -21.65
N PRO A 268 17.33 -7.28 -20.96
CA PRO A 268 16.32 -6.45 -21.58
C PRO A 268 16.91 -5.11 -22.07
N ILE A 269 17.98 -5.19 -22.88
CA ILE A 269 18.66 -4.02 -23.46
C ILE A 269 18.06 -3.81 -24.84
N GLY A 270 17.30 -2.74 -25.00
CA GLY A 270 16.76 -2.27 -26.27
C GLY A 270 17.15 -0.82 -26.49
N HIS A 271 17.16 -0.38 -27.76
CA HIS A 271 17.20 1.05 -28.08
C HIS A 271 15.88 1.66 -27.60
N VAL A 272 15.94 2.36 -26.46
CA VAL A 272 14.78 3.01 -25.87
C VAL A 272 14.91 4.49 -26.09
N ASP A 273 13.97 5.05 -26.86
CA ASP A 273 13.94 6.48 -27.18
C ASP A 273 13.75 7.36 -25.93
N SER A 274 13.27 6.77 -24.81
CA SER A 274 13.09 7.47 -23.54
C SER A 274 13.39 6.58 -22.34
N LEU A 275 14.65 6.55 -21.92
CA LEU A 275 15.05 5.91 -20.64
C LEU A 275 14.30 6.52 -19.45
N ARG A 276 14.00 7.83 -19.49
CA ARG A 276 13.22 8.53 -18.47
C ARG A 276 11.86 7.88 -18.24
N SER A 277 11.14 7.58 -19.32
CA SER A 277 9.81 6.95 -19.22
C SER A 277 9.87 5.56 -18.59
N VAL A 278 10.88 4.78 -18.93
CA VAL A 278 11.09 3.44 -18.33
C VAL A 278 11.43 3.55 -16.85
N LEU A 279 12.31 4.48 -16.46
CA LEU A 279 12.68 4.71 -15.06
C LEU A 279 11.48 5.17 -14.24
N MET A 280 10.70 6.15 -14.73
CA MET A 280 9.51 6.63 -14.04
C MET A 280 8.42 5.56 -13.95
N GLY A 281 8.21 4.79 -15.02
CA GLY A 281 7.29 3.67 -15.02
C GLY A 281 7.71 2.55 -14.08
N GLY A 282 9.00 2.19 -14.08
CA GLY A 282 9.55 1.18 -13.16
C GLY A 282 9.46 1.61 -11.69
N LEU A 283 9.69 2.90 -11.38
CA LEU A 283 9.51 3.45 -10.04
C LEU A 283 8.03 3.43 -9.60
N ALA A 284 7.12 3.84 -10.49
CA ALA A 284 5.68 3.79 -10.21
C ALA A 284 5.21 2.36 -9.95
N VAL A 285 5.67 1.42 -10.77
CA VAL A 285 5.40 -0.02 -10.57
C VAL A 285 5.95 -0.51 -9.23
N ALA A 286 7.20 -0.17 -8.88
CA ALA A 286 7.81 -0.56 -7.61
C ALA A 286 6.95 -0.12 -6.42
N LEU A 287 6.48 1.13 -6.45
CA LEU A 287 5.66 1.70 -5.38
C LEU A 287 4.31 1.00 -5.25
N VAL A 288 3.57 0.87 -6.38
CA VAL A 288 2.24 0.22 -6.39
C VAL A 288 2.36 -1.24 -5.99
N SER A 289 3.28 -1.96 -6.60
CA SER A 289 3.50 -3.38 -6.33
C SER A 289 3.86 -3.65 -4.87
N PHE A 290 4.74 -2.81 -4.30
CA PHE A 290 5.12 -2.95 -2.91
C PHE A 290 3.99 -2.55 -1.95
N ALA A 291 3.24 -1.48 -2.24
CA ALA A 291 2.10 -1.07 -1.44
C ALA A 291 1.04 -2.19 -1.34
N ASP A 292 0.69 -2.81 -2.46
CA ASP A 292 -0.26 -3.92 -2.50
C ASP A 292 0.27 -5.17 -1.80
N THR A 293 1.53 -5.52 -2.05
CA THR A 293 2.18 -6.68 -1.43
C THR A 293 2.29 -6.51 0.08
N SER A 294 2.65 -5.33 0.56
CA SER A 294 2.75 -5.04 2.00
C SER A 294 1.42 -5.22 2.74
N VAL A 295 0.31 -4.74 2.16
CA VAL A 295 -1.03 -4.90 2.76
C VAL A 295 -1.45 -6.36 2.79
N LEU A 296 -1.24 -7.09 1.69
CA LEU A 296 -1.58 -8.50 1.59
C LEU A 296 -0.72 -9.34 2.55
N SER A 297 0.58 -9.09 2.58
CA SER A 297 1.54 -9.75 3.46
C SER A 297 1.16 -9.61 4.93
N ARG A 298 0.84 -8.39 5.39
CA ARG A 298 0.39 -8.15 6.77
C ARG A 298 -0.93 -8.85 7.08
N THR A 299 -1.87 -8.86 6.13
CA THR A 299 -3.16 -9.53 6.30
C THR A 299 -2.97 -11.03 6.54
N TYR A 300 -2.13 -11.67 5.73
CA TYR A 300 -1.85 -13.10 5.86
C TYR A 300 -0.91 -13.43 7.01
N ALA A 301 0.04 -12.55 7.33
CA ALA A 301 0.87 -12.66 8.53
C ALA A 301 0.02 -12.71 9.80
N ALA A 302 -0.98 -11.82 9.90
CA ALA A 302 -1.91 -11.80 11.03
C ALA A 302 -2.79 -13.07 11.09
N ARG A 303 -3.35 -13.51 9.95
CA ARG A 303 -4.19 -14.72 9.86
C ARG A 303 -3.42 -16.00 10.21
N LEU A 304 -2.19 -16.11 9.72
CA LEU A 304 -1.35 -17.29 9.92
C LEU A 304 -0.49 -17.23 11.19
N ARG A 305 -0.59 -16.14 11.95
CA ARG A 305 0.26 -15.86 13.14
C ARG A 305 1.75 -16.02 12.83
N ALA A 306 2.16 -15.63 11.64
CA ALA A 306 3.53 -15.72 11.15
C ALA A 306 4.02 -14.30 10.78
N PRO A 307 4.74 -13.60 11.68
CA PRO A 307 5.19 -12.23 11.43
C PRO A 307 6.12 -12.20 10.22
N VAL A 308 5.96 -11.16 9.39
CA VAL A 308 6.74 -10.92 8.18
C VAL A 308 7.43 -9.57 8.29
N ASP A 309 8.74 -9.53 7.99
CA ASP A 309 9.52 -8.29 7.92
C ASP A 309 9.22 -7.57 6.59
N PRO A 310 8.67 -6.33 6.62
CA PRO A 310 8.35 -5.58 5.40
C PRO A 310 9.57 -5.32 4.51
N ASN A 311 10.76 -5.15 5.09
CA ASN A 311 11.98 -4.93 4.32
C ASN A 311 12.38 -6.19 3.53
N GLN A 312 12.21 -7.34 4.14
CA GLN A 312 12.46 -8.62 3.50
C GLN A 312 11.42 -8.91 2.41
N GLU A 313 10.15 -8.51 2.63
CA GLU A 313 9.10 -8.59 1.61
C GLU A 313 9.47 -7.75 0.37
N MET A 314 9.99 -6.52 0.57
CA MET A 314 10.52 -5.69 -0.52
C MET A 314 11.63 -6.40 -1.30
N VAL A 315 12.59 -7.02 -0.60
CA VAL A 315 13.68 -7.75 -1.26
C VAL A 315 13.15 -8.94 -2.03
N GLY A 316 12.24 -9.74 -1.44
CA GLY A 316 11.63 -10.89 -2.11
C GLY A 316 10.86 -10.50 -3.38
N LEU A 317 10.04 -9.45 -3.30
CA LEU A 317 9.33 -8.88 -4.45
C LEU A 317 10.30 -8.32 -5.49
N GLY A 318 11.35 -7.62 -5.04
CA GLY A 318 12.36 -7.04 -5.90
C GLY A 318 13.14 -8.09 -6.69
N VAL A 319 13.59 -9.17 -6.03
CA VAL A 319 14.26 -10.30 -6.69
C VAL A 319 13.32 -11.00 -7.68
N ALA A 320 12.05 -11.16 -7.34
CA ALA A 320 11.06 -11.73 -8.25
C ALA A 320 10.86 -10.86 -9.51
N ASN A 321 10.84 -9.51 -9.36
CA ASN A 321 10.78 -8.58 -10.49
C ASN A 321 12.07 -8.59 -11.33
N LEU A 322 13.25 -8.65 -10.71
CA LEU A 322 14.51 -8.82 -11.43
C LEU A 322 14.49 -10.10 -12.27
N ALA A 323 14.08 -11.21 -11.66
CA ALA A 323 13.97 -12.48 -12.34
C ALA A 323 12.96 -12.40 -13.50
N ALA A 324 11.80 -11.77 -13.33
CA ALA A 324 10.86 -11.53 -14.42
C ALA A 324 11.51 -10.77 -15.57
N GLY A 325 12.21 -9.67 -15.31
CA GLY A 325 12.83 -8.83 -16.32
C GLY A 325 13.93 -9.56 -17.11
N PHE A 326 14.77 -10.36 -16.45
CA PHE A 326 15.82 -11.13 -17.13
C PHE A 326 15.31 -12.34 -17.91
N PHE A 327 14.13 -12.84 -17.60
CA PHE A 327 13.54 -14.00 -18.27
C PHE A 327 12.33 -13.62 -19.15
N GLN A 328 12.42 -12.50 -19.84
CA GLN A 328 11.46 -12.05 -20.85
C GLN A 328 10.04 -11.84 -20.29
N GLY A 329 9.92 -11.65 -18.99
CA GLY A 329 8.68 -11.25 -18.34
C GLY A 329 8.51 -9.75 -18.31
N PHE A 330 7.60 -9.30 -17.47
CA PHE A 330 7.29 -7.90 -17.20
C PHE A 330 7.03 -7.72 -15.69
N PRO A 331 6.84 -6.47 -15.19
CA PRO A 331 6.65 -6.24 -13.76
C PRO A 331 5.49 -7.02 -13.15
N ILE A 332 5.71 -7.56 -11.96
CA ILE A 332 4.73 -8.37 -11.24
C ILE A 332 4.46 -7.82 -9.84
N SER A 333 3.32 -8.22 -9.26
CA SER A 333 2.93 -7.92 -7.89
C SER A 333 2.30 -9.13 -7.21
N SER A 334 1.96 -8.99 -5.93
CA SER A 334 1.12 -9.95 -5.24
C SER A 334 -0.35 -9.83 -5.69
N SER A 335 -1.10 -10.90 -5.54
CA SER A 335 -2.49 -10.93 -5.99
C SER A 335 -3.46 -11.12 -4.85
N SER A 336 -4.30 -10.12 -4.63
CA SER A 336 -5.41 -10.16 -3.68
C SER A 336 -6.54 -11.12 -4.09
N SER A 337 -6.62 -11.52 -5.36
CA SER A 337 -7.61 -12.47 -5.86
C SER A 337 -7.12 -13.92 -5.88
N ARG A 338 -5.83 -14.14 -6.17
CA ARG A 338 -5.24 -15.49 -6.28
C ARG A 338 -4.81 -16.05 -4.93
N THR A 339 -4.26 -15.23 -4.05
CA THR A 339 -3.83 -15.68 -2.72
C THR A 339 -4.97 -16.27 -1.87
N PRO A 340 -6.20 -15.69 -1.82
CA PRO A 340 -7.34 -16.32 -1.15
C PRO A 340 -7.74 -17.68 -1.75
N VAL A 341 -7.58 -17.85 -3.06
CA VAL A 341 -7.87 -19.14 -3.73
C VAL A 341 -6.82 -20.20 -3.35
N ALA A 342 -5.54 -19.81 -3.29
CA ALA A 342 -4.49 -20.69 -2.79
C ALA A 342 -4.75 -21.10 -1.34
N GLU A 343 -5.14 -20.16 -0.47
CA GLU A 343 -5.53 -20.41 0.93
C GLU A 343 -6.71 -21.40 1.00
N ALA A 344 -7.79 -21.14 0.24
CA ALA A 344 -8.98 -21.98 0.21
C ALA A 344 -8.70 -23.39 -0.35
N ALA A 345 -7.74 -23.52 -1.27
CA ALA A 345 -7.24 -24.79 -1.79
C ALA A 345 -6.32 -25.54 -0.81
N GLY A 346 -5.97 -24.90 0.31
CA GLY A 346 -5.19 -25.51 1.39
C GLY A 346 -3.70 -25.24 1.33
N ALA A 347 -3.22 -24.25 0.57
CA ALA A 347 -1.81 -23.86 0.51
C ALA A 347 -1.22 -23.66 1.91
N ARG A 348 -0.04 -24.21 2.15
CA ARG A 348 0.69 -24.14 3.40
C ARG A 348 2.02 -23.39 3.26
N THR A 349 2.65 -23.50 2.10
CA THR A 349 3.97 -22.91 1.84
C THR A 349 4.07 -22.41 0.39
N GLN A 350 5.19 -21.74 0.08
CA GLN A 350 5.54 -21.31 -1.29
C GLN A 350 5.77 -22.49 -2.26
N LEU A 351 5.82 -23.72 -1.77
CA LEU A 351 5.83 -24.90 -2.64
C LEU A 351 4.60 -24.95 -3.56
N THR A 352 3.46 -24.41 -3.11
CA THR A 352 2.27 -24.18 -3.94
C THR A 352 2.62 -23.39 -5.22
N GLY A 353 3.38 -22.30 -5.10
CA GLY A 353 3.87 -21.51 -6.24
C GLY A 353 4.84 -22.28 -7.13
N VAL A 354 5.73 -23.08 -6.54
CA VAL A 354 6.66 -23.94 -7.29
C VAL A 354 5.91 -24.97 -8.11
N VAL A 355 4.91 -25.65 -7.53
CA VAL A 355 4.05 -26.61 -8.25
C VAL A 355 3.32 -25.92 -9.41
N GLY A 356 2.75 -24.73 -9.17
CA GLY A 356 2.10 -23.94 -10.23
C GLY A 356 3.08 -23.56 -11.36
N ALA A 357 4.27 -23.11 -11.02
CA ALA A 357 5.31 -22.78 -12.00
C ALA A 357 5.73 -24.00 -12.83
N LEU A 358 5.92 -25.16 -12.19
CA LEU A 358 6.25 -26.42 -12.88
C LEU A 358 5.11 -26.89 -13.77
N ALA A 359 3.87 -26.80 -13.35
CA ALA A 359 2.72 -27.19 -14.16
C ALA A 359 2.60 -26.30 -15.42
N ILE A 360 2.82 -24.97 -15.29
CA ILE A 360 2.84 -24.06 -16.45
C ILE A 360 4.05 -24.38 -17.36
N ALA A 361 5.21 -24.66 -16.79
CA ALA A 361 6.39 -25.04 -17.54
C ALA A 361 6.16 -26.32 -18.37
N LEU A 362 5.55 -27.33 -17.76
CA LEU A 362 5.16 -28.57 -18.47
C LEU A 362 4.14 -28.31 -19.58
N LEU A 363 3.15 -27.43 -19.33
CA LEU A 363 2.19 -27.02 -20.34
C LEU A 363 2.88 -26.40 -21.56
N LEU A 364 3.82 -25.49 -21.35
CA LEU A 364 4.56 -24.83 -22.43
C LEU A 364 5.54 -25.77 -23.18
N MET A 365 6.05 -26.79 -22.49
CA MET A 365 6.96 -27.76 -23.12
C MET A 365 6.25 -28.81 -23.94
N PHE A 366 5.05 -29.26 -23.50
CA PHE A 366 4.42 -30.43 -24.07
C PHE A 366 3.07 -30.15 -24.76
N ALA A 367 2.37 -29.10 -24.38
CA ALA A 367 1.03 -28.85 -24.87
C ALA A 367 0.68 -27.35 -25.09
N PRO A 368 1.56 -26.52 -25.70
CA PRO A 368 1.27 -25.11 -25.93
C PRO A 368 0.06 -24.89 -26.86
N ASP A 369 -0.22 -25.81 -27.74
CA ASP A 369 -1.34 -25.75 -28.71
C ASP A 369 -2.72 -25.76 -28.04
N LEU A 370 -2.84 -26.22 -26.78
CA LEU A 370 -4.09 -26.13 -26.02
C LEU A 370 -4.59 -24.69 -25.85
N LEU A 371 -3.70 -23.73 -25.96
CA LEU A 371 -3.99 -22.30 -25.78
C LEU A 371 -4.19 -21.57 -27.12
N ARG A 372 -4.02 -22.22 -28.26
CA ARG A 372 -4.03 -21.64 -29.60
C ARG A 372 -5.34 -20.90 -29.91
N ASP A 373 -6.48 -21.53 -29.60
CA ASP A 373 -7.82 -21.02 -29.94
C ASP A 373 -8.42 -20.15 -28.82
N LEU A 374 -7.58 -19.70 -27.86
CA LEU A 374 -7.99 -18.86 -26.76
C LEU A 374 -8.35 -17.46 -27.26
N PRO A 375 -9.63 -17.01 -27.18
CA PRO A 375 -10.06 -15.75 -27.77
C PRO A 375 -9.65 -14.56 -26.91
N HIS A 376 -9.16 -13.48 -27.54
CA HIS A 376 -8.81 -12.23 -26.86
C HIS A 376 -10.01 -11.59 -26.15
N THR A 377 -11.23 -11.85 -26.60
CA THR A 377 -12.46 -11.37 -25.96
C THR A 377 -12.67 -12.01 -24.59
N ALA A 378 -12.36 -13.31 -24.43
CA ALA A 378 -12.41 -14.01 -23.13
C ALA A 378 -11.29 -13.51 -22.21
N LEU A 379 -10.09 -13.25 -22.73
CA LEU A 379 -9.01 -12.65 -21.95
C LEU A 379 -9.38 -11.24 -21.47
N ALA A 380 -10.00 -10.41 -22.33
CA ALA A 380 -10.52 -9.11 -21.94
C ALA A 380 -11.58 -9.21 -20.84
N ALA A 381 -12.48 -10.22 -20.93
CA ALA A 381 -13.48 -10.49 -19.89
C ALA A 381 -12.82 -10.83 -18.53
N VAL A 382 -11.74 -11.62 -18.52
CA VAL A 382 -10.95 -11.93 -17.31
C VAL A 382 -10.37 -10.68 -16.70
N VAL A 383 -9.76 -9.82 -17.51
CA VAL A 383 -9.16 -8.56 -17.04
C VAL A 383 -10.22 -7.62 -16.49
N ILE A 384 -11.35 -7.43 -17.20
CA ILE A 384 -12.48 -6.60 -16.76
C ILE A 384 -13.05 -7.11 -15.42
N ALA A 385 -13.30 -8.42 -15.30
CA ALA A 385 -13.82 -9.04 -14.07
C ALA A 385 -12.88 -8.84 -12.87
N SER A 386 -11.58 -8.84 -13.12
CA SER A 386 -10.56 -8.57 -12.09
C SER A 386 -10.48 -7.09 -11.75
N ALA A 387 -10.53 -6.19 -12.75
CA ALA A 387 -10.54 -4.75 -12.56
C ALA A 387 -11.77 -4.28 -11.78
N ILE A 388 -12.94 -4.89 -12.01
CA ILE A 388 -14.15 -4.65 -11.20
C ILE A 388 -13.89 -4.96 -9.72
N GLY A 389 -13.05 -5.95 -9.42
CA GLY A 389 -12.66 -6.28 -8.05
C GLY A 389 -11.73 -5.27 -7.37
N LEU A 390 -11.14 -4.33 -8.12
CA LEU A 390 -10.32 -3.25 -7.57
C LEU A 390 -11.15 -2.04 -7.10
N PHE A 391 -12.44 -1.95 -7.49
CA PHE A 391 -13.30 -0.85 -7.07
C PHE A 391 -13.71 -0.98 -5.60
N GLU A 392 -13.21 -0.07 -4.77
CA GLU A 392 -13.45 -0.01 -3.32
C GLU A 392 -14.59 0.96 -2.96
N VAL A 393 -15.77 0.78 -3.63
CA VAL A 393 -16.92 1.69 -3.48
C VAL A 393 -17.48 1.68 -2.06
N SER A 394 -17.49 0.53 -1.39
CA SER A 394 -17.98 0.38 -0.01
C SER A 394 -17.14 1.21 0.97
N ASP A 395 -15.83 1.15 0.81
CA ASP A 395 -14.89 1.86 1.66
C ASP A 395 -14.91 3.37 1.39
N LEU A 396 -15.06 3.80 0.14
CA LEU A 396 -15.29 5.21 -0.21
C LEU A 396 -16.56 5.76 0.44
N ARG A 397 -17.68 5.00 0.45
CA ARG A 397 -18.91 5.40 1.15
C ARG A 397 -18.69 5.53 2.65
N ARG A 398 -17.91 4.62 3.24
CA ARG A 398 -17.55 4.66 4.66
C ARG A 398 -16.75 5.91 4.97
N ILE A 399 -15.69 6.22 4.17
CA ILE A 399 -14.87 7.41 4.33
C ILE A 399 -15.74 8.68 4.23
N TYR A 400 -16.62 8.78 3.23
CA TYR A 400 -17.51 9.93 3.06
C TYR A 400 -18.39 10.21 4.30
N ARG A 401 -18.82 9.14 5.03
CA ARG A 401 -19.63 9.28 6.24
C ARG A 401 -18.80 9.70 7.45
N ILE A 402 -17.55 9.25 7.52
CA ILE A 402 -16.67 9.52 8.67
C ILE A 402 -15.97 10.86 8.49
N GLN A 403 -15.36 11.08 7.33
CA GLN A 403 -14.49 12.25 7.10
C GLN A 403 -14.55 12.69 5.63
N ARG A 404 -15.33 13.73 5.37
CA ARG A 404 -15.59 14.22 4.01
C ARG A 404 -14.32 14.72 3.30
N TRP A 405 -13.36 15.27 4.05
CA TRP A 405 -12.10 15.73 3.49
C TRP A 405 -11.31 14.59 2.85
N GLU A 406 -11.13 13.48 3.56
CA GLU A 406 -10.44 12.30 3.04
C GLU A 406 -11.13 11.71 1.80
N PHE A 407 -12.47 11.79 1.74
CA PHE A 407 -13.22 11.40 0.54
C PHE A 407 -12.84 12.26 -0.66
N TRP A 408 -12.78 13.60 -0.50
CA TRP A 408 -12.41 14.49 -1.60
C TRP A 408 -10.95 14.32 -2.02
N LEU A 409 -10.08 14.01 -1.08
CA LEU A 409 -8.70 13.64 -1.34
C LEU A 409 -8.61 12.38 -2.20
N SER A 410 -9.38 11.34 -1.86
CA SER A 410 -9.52 10.12 -2.66
C SER A 410 -10.06 10.43 -4.06
N MET A 411 -11.05 11.32 -4.19
CA MET A 411 -11.59 11.73 -5.48
C MET A 411 -10.58 12.51 -6.33
N ALA A 412 -9.74 13.34 -5.72
CA ALA A 412 -8.67 14.03 -6.44
C ALA A 412 -7.66 13.03 -7.04
N CYS A 413 -7.26 12.01 -6.28
CA CYS A 413 -6.41 10.93 -6.79
C CYS A 413 -7.09 10.12 -7.90
N PHE A 414 -8.37 9.78 -7.74
CA PHE A 414 -9.17 9.10 -8.77
C PHE A 414 -9.21 9.89 -10.07
N VAL A 415 -9.58 11.17 -9.99
CA VAL A 415 -9.65 12.05 -11.17
C VAL A 415 -8.27 12.24 -11.79
N GLY A 416 -7.22 12.39 -10.98
CA GLY A 416 -5.84 12.46 -11.46
C GLY A 416 -5.46 11.27 -12.35
N VAL A 417 -5.72 10.04 -11.90
CA VAL A 417 -5.45 8.83 -12.68
C VAL A 417 -6.36 8.73 -13.90
N ALA A 418 -7.66 9.02 -13.74
CA ALA A 418 -8.65 8.91 -14.82
C ALA A 418 -8.45 9.94 -15.95
N THR A 419 -7.82 11.08 -15.68
CA THR A 419 -7.62 12.15 -16.68
C THR A 419 -6.20 12.23 -17.20
N LEU A 420 -5.21 12.17 -16.31
CA LEU A 420 -3.79 12.31 -16.66
C LEU A 420 -3.14 10.96 -17.05
N GLY A 421 -3.80 9.85 -16.70
CA GLY A 421 -3.26 8.50 -16.87
C GLY A 421 -2.60 7.95 -15.60
N ALA A 422 -2.25 6.65 -15.62
CA ALA A 422 -1.82 5.94 -14.43
C ALA A 422 -0.55 6.53 -13.78
N ILE A 423 0.51 6.79 -14.54
CA ILE A 423 1.79 7.25 -13.99
C ILE A 423 1.71 8.65 -13.40
N PRO A 424 1.23 9.69 -14.13
CA PRO A 424 1.08 11.03 -13.57
C PRO A 424 0.07 11.04 -12.40
N GLY A 425 -1.00 10.26 -12.49
CA GLY A 425 -2.01 10.15 -11.44
C GLY A 425 -1.44 9.54 -10.15
N ILE A 426 -0.59 8.52 -10.23
CA ILE A 426 0.10 7.95 -9.07
C ILE A 426 1.09 8.98 -8.49
N ALA A 427 1.86 9.67 -9.34
CA ALA A 427 2.76 10.73 -8.89
C ALA A 427 2.00 11.83 -8.14
N LEU A 428 0.85 12.26 -8.67
CA LEU A 428 -0.04 13.22 -7.99
C LEU A 428 -0.53 12.66 -6.64
N ALA A 429 -0.93 11.39 -6.59
CA ALA A 429 -1.38 10.75 -5.35
C ALA A 429 -0.28 10.74 -4.27
N ILE A 430 0.98 10.52 -4.66
CA ILE A 430 2.13 10.56 -3.73
C ILE A 430 2.34 11.99 -3.21
N VAL A 431 2.30 12.99 -4.10
CA VAL A 431 2.43 14.40 -3.71
C VAL A 431 1.34 14.79 -2.72
N ILE A 432 0.10 14.39 -3.00
CA ILE A 432 -1.03 14.62 -2.10
C ILE A 432 -0.81 13.92 -0.74
N ALA A 433 -0.32 12.67 -0.74
CA ALA A 433 -0.03 11.94 0.49
C ALA A 433 1.01 12.64 1.37
N VAL A 434 2.07 13.16 0.75
CA VAL A 434 3.11 13.92 1.45
C VAL A 434 2.55 15.23 2.00
N ILE A 435 1.73 15.93 1.22
CA ILE A 435 1.08 17.18 1.68
C ILE A 435 0.14 16.90 2.84
N GLU A 436 -0.68 15.84 2.79
CA GLU A 436 -1.58 15.43 3.88
C GLU A 436 -0.79 15.14 5.17
N PHE A 437 0.26 14.33 5.05
CA PHE A 437 1.12 14.01 6.18
C PHE A 437 1.79 15.25 6.82
N LEU A 438 2.27 16.18 5.98
CA LEU A 438 2.87 17.43 6.46
C LEU A 438 1.83 18.35 7.09
N TRP A 439 0.60 18.38 6.54
CA TRP A 439 -0.48 19.22 7.04
C TRP A 439 -0.91 18.83 8.45
N ASP A 440 -1.06 17.55 8.71
CA ASP A 440 -1.42 17.04 10.04
C ASP A 440 -0.35 17.32 11.08
N GLY A 441 0.94 17.25 10.70
CA GLY A 441 2.05 17.62 11.56
C GLY A 441 2.17 19.13 11.79
N TRP A 442 1.85 19.94 10.77
CA TRP A 442 1.96 21.39 10.82
C TRP A 442 0.88 22.05 11.69
N ARG A 443 -0.35 21.55 11.65
CA ARG A 443 -1.50 22.11 12.38
C ARG A 443 -2.09 21.14 13.40
N PRO A 444 -1.34 20.78 14.45
CA PRO A 444 -1.86 19.91 15.47
C PRO A 444 -2.94 20.60 16.30
N HIS A 445 -3.69 19.82 17.04
CA HIS A 445 -4.63 20.31 18.02
C HIS A 445 -3.89 21.00 19.16
N SER A 446 -4.45 22.10 19.64
CA SER A 446 -3.99 22.80 20.84
C SER A 446 -5.21 23.24 21.65
N ALA A 447 -5.07 23.33 22.96
CA ALA A 447 -6.18 23.68 23.83
C ALA A 447 -5.72 24.45 25.05
N VAL A 448 -6.53 25.42 25.46
CA VAL A 448 -6.47 26.00 26.82
C VAL A 448 -7.23 25.04 27.74
N LEU A 449 -6.63 24.75 28.90
CA LEU A 449 -7.19 23.80 29.85
C LEU A 449 -7.78 24.52 31.07
N GLY A 450 -8.91 24.01 31.55
CA GLY A 450 -9.58 24.48 32.76
C GLY A 450 -9.97 23.31 33.68
N ARG A 451 -10.33 23.64 34.91
CA ARG A 451 -10.76 22.66 35.93
C ARG A 451 -12.27 22.41 35.81
N VAL A 452 -12.66 21.17 35.65
CA VAL A 452 -14.06 20.73 35.61
C VAL A 452 -14.45 20.08 36.94
N ASP A 453 -15.59 20.45 37.50
CA ASP A 453 -16.10 19.87 38.75
C ASP A 453 -16.38 18.38 38.60
N ARG A 454 -15.96 17.58 39.57
CA ARG A 454 -16.11 16.12 39.66
C ARG A 454 -15.33 15.31 38.57
N VAL A 455 -14.52 15.96 37.79
CA VAL A 455 -13.61 15.31 36.83
C VAL A 455 -12.17 15.58 37.20
N LYS A 456 -11.37 14.54 37.40
CA LYS A 456 -9.96 14.70 37.75
C LYS A 456 -9.16 15.27 36.56
N GLY A 457 -8.19 16.17 36.86
CA GLY A 457 -7.32 16.75 35.85
C GLY A 457 -7.86 18.07 35.28
N TYR A 458 -7.19 18.54 34.23
CA TYR A 458 -7.52 19.78 33.52
C TYR A 458 -7.94 19.44 32.11
N HIS A 459 -9.05 20.02 31.64
CA HIS A 459 -9.72 19.63 30.42
C HIS A 459 -9.87 20.81 29.47
N ASP A 460 -9.92 20.53 28.18
CA ASP A 460 -10.11 21.52 27.11
C ASP A 460 -11.42 22.30 27.31
N ILE A 461 -11.30 23.61 27.47
CA ILE A 461 -12.45 24.52 27.70
C ILE A 461 -13.41 24.57 26.51
N THR A 462 -12.98 24.19 25.31
CA THR A 462 -13.87 24.13 24.14
C THR A 462 -14.76 22.91 24.18
N ARG A 463 -14.32 21.83 24.85
CA ARG A 463 -15.08 20.59 25.06
C ARG A 463 -15.91 20.63 26.34
N TYR A 464 -15.45 21.36 27.32
CA TYR A 464 -16.07 21.55 28.62
C TYR A 464 -16.27 23.04 28.90
N PRO A 465 -17.34 23.66 28.35
CA PRO A 465 -17.56 25.10 28.52
C PRO A 465 -17.77 25.53 29.99
N GLU A 466 -18.13 24.57 30.88
CA GLU A 466 -18.24 24.77 32.33
C GLU A 466 -16.88 24.77 33.05
N ALA A 467 -15.79 24.47 32.34
CA ALA A 467 -14.46 24.43 32.94
C ALA A 467 -14.04 25.82 33.44
N ARG A 468 -13.57 25.85 34.68
CA ARG A 468 -13.12 27.09 35.33
C ARG A 468 -11.65 27.34 35.06
N LEU A 469 -11.34 28.54 34.62
CA LEU A 469 -9.98 29.03 34.49
C LEU A 469 -9.46 29.57 35.85
N ILE A 470 -8.17 29.44 36.06
CA ILE A 470 -7.51 29.98 37.26
C ILE A 470 -7.05 31.40 36.95
N PRO A 471 -7.48 32.42 37.72
CA PRO A 471 -7.09 33.79 37.45
C PRO A 471 -5.56 33.98 37.41
N GLY A 472 -5.07 34.58 36.34
CA GLY A 472 -3.64 34.85 36.13
C GLY A 472 -2.81 33.64 35.66
N LEU A 473 -3.40 32.45 35.47
CA LEU A 473 -2.74 31.28 35.03
C LEU A 473 -3.36 30.76 33.71
N VAL A 474 -2.58 30.59 32.68
CA VAL A 474 -2.98 29.91 31.46
C VAL A 474 -2.33 28.53 31.41
N LEU A 475 -3.14 27.48 31.34
CA LEU A 475 -2.69 26.11 31.07
C LEU A 475 -2.91 25.84 29.59
N PHE A 476 -1.84 25.61 28.86
CA PHE A 476 -1.88 25.39 27.41
C PHE A 476 -1.34 24.01 27.06
N ARG A 477 -2.10 23.24 26.26
CA ARG A 477 -1.69 21.93 25.77
C ARG A 477 -1.42 21.96 24.28
N TRP A 478 -0.31 21.36 23.87
CA TRP A 478 0.09 21.19 22.49
C TRP A 478 0.21 19.72 22.17
N ASP A 479 -0.61 19.22 21.24
CA ASP A 479 -0.80 17.79 21.01
C ASP A 479 0.11 17.23 19.88
N ALA A 480 1.37 17.69 19.77
CA ALA A 480 2.34 17.20 18.77
C ALA A 480 3.79 17.43 19.18
N PRO A 481 4.77 16.79 18.51
CA PRO A 481 6.17 17.21 18.55
C PRO A 481 6.31 18.66 18.07
N LEU A 482 7.28 19.38 18.64
CA LEU A 482 7.66 20.72 18.16
C LEU A 482 8.79 20.60 17.15
N PHE A 483 8.60 21.17 15.95
CA PHE A 483 9.60 21.16 14.89
C PHE A 483 9.41 22.38 13.96
N PHE A 484 10.36 22.59 13.07
CA PHE A 484 10.44 23.78 12.22
C PHE A 484 9.13 24.17 11.53
N ALA A 485 8.29 23.21 11.15
CA ALA A 485 7.07 23.52 10.42
C ALA A 485 5.92 24.02 11.31
N ASN A 486 5.92 23.71 12.61
CA ASN A 486 4.83 24.11 13.53
C ASN A 486 5.26 25.05 14.66
N ALA A 487 6.54 25.43 14.72
CA ALA A 487 7.08 26.27 15.77
C ALA A 487 6.43 27.67 15.80
N GLU A 488 6.23 28.29 14.65
CA GLU A 488 5.56 29.59 14.53
C GLU A 488 4.10 29.51 14.97
N LEU A 489 3.38 28.47 14.53
CA LEU A 489 1.99 28.25 14.93
C LEU A 489 1.87 28.02 16.45
N PHE A 490 2.83 27.32 17.06
CA PHE A 490 2.88 27.15 18.51
C PHE A 490 3.03 28.50 19.22
N HIS A 491 3.92 29.34 18.73
CA HIS A 491 4.14 30.71 19.25
C HIS A 491 2.84 31.53 19.14
N GLU A 492 2.23 31.61 17.94
CA GLU A 492 0.96 32.32 17.72
C GLU A 492 -0.15 31.83 18.65
N ARG A 493 -0.34 30.52 18.77
CA ARG A 493 -1.40 29.94 19.60
C ARG A 493 -1.24 30.22 21.09
N ILE A 494 -0.02 30.29 21.57
CA ILE A 494 0.26 30.68 22.96
C ILE A 494 -0.08 32.13 23.18
N LEU A 495 0.35 33.03 22.28
CA LEU A 495 0.02 34.47 22.40
C LEU A 495 -1.49 34.70 22.31
N ASP A 496 -2.20 33.97 21.43
CA ASP A 496 -3.67 34.00 21.36
C ASP A 496 -4.31 33.53 22.68
N ALA A 497 -3.78 32.47 23.29
CA ALA A 497 -4.29 31.96 24.57
C ALA A 497 -4.06 32.98 25.71
N VAL A 498 -2.94 33.68 25.72
CA VAL A 498 -2.63 34.76 26.67
C VAL A 498 -3.58 35.94 26.44
N ALA A 499 -3.73 36.39 25.19
CA ALA A 499 -4.58 37.52 24.82
C ALA A 499 -6.07 37.28 25.10
N SER A 500 -6.52 36.02 24.95
CA SER A 500 -7.90 35.62 25.20
C SER A 500 -8.23 35.33 26.67
N SER A 501 -7.24 35.40 27.55
CA SER A 501 -7.46 35.15 28.98
C SER A 501 -8.33 36.23 29.60
N PRO A 502 -9.35 35.87 30.41
CA PRO A 502 -10.25 36.83 31.05
C PRO A 502 -9.56 37.67 32.15
N THR A 503 -8.37 37.26 32.57
CA THR A 503 -7.59 37.96 33.60
C THR A 503 -6.15 38.18 33.13
N PRO A 504 -5.45 39.26 33.62
CA PRO A 504 -4.03 39.46 33.29
C PRO A 504 -3.21 38.22 33.64
N VAL A 505 -2.54 37.64 32.62
CA VAL A 505 -1.76 36.41 32.77
C VAL A 505 -0.44 36.72 33.48
N ARG A 506 -0.04 35.85 34.37
CA ARG A 506 1.23 35.91 35.10
C ARG A 506 2.10 34.67 34.90
N TRP A 507 1.45 33.53 34.81
CA TRP A 507 2.09 32.27 34.45
C TRP A 507 1.42 31.65 33.25
N LEU A 508 2.25 31.14 32.34
CA LEU A 508 1.83 30.25 31.26
C LEU A 508 2.48 28.88 31.49
N VAL A 509 1.70 27.85 31.65
CA VAL A 509 2.16 26.46 31.80
C VAL A 509 1.83 25.68 30.57
N VAL A 510 2.84 25.18 29.87
CA VAL A 510 2.68 24.27 28.73
C VAL A 510 2.59 22.83 29.27
N ALA A 511 1.45 22.18 29.11
CA ALA A 511 1.28 20.76 29.33
C ALA A 511 1.99 19.98 28.20
N ALA A 512 3.23 19.60 28.44
CA ALA A 512 4.18 19.10 27.44
C ALA A 512 4.22 17.57 27.30
N GLU A 513 3.27 16.85 27.92
CA GLU A 513 3.20 15.39 27.81
C GLU A 513 3.16 14.90 26.35
N PRO A 514 2.38 15.53 25.42
CA PRO A 514 2.34 15.13 24.02
C PRO A 514 3.57 15.59 23.21
N VAL A 515 4.37 16.51 23.73
CA VAL A 515 5.58 16.98 23.05
C VAL A 515 6.66 15.90 23.19
N THR A 516 6.86 15.10 22.12
CA THR A 516 7.79 13.97 22.13
C THR A 516 9.16 14.30 21.56
N SER A 517 9.32 15.45 20.91
CA SER A 517 10.59 15.91 20.34
C SER A 517 10.57 17.43 20.15
N VAL A 518 11.77 18.03 20.14
CA VAL A 518 12.02 19.43 19.79
C VAL A 518 13.22 19.44 18.85
N ASP A 519 13.16 20.21 17.74
CA ASP A 519 14.31 20.47 16.86
C ASP A 519 14.93 21.83 17.13
N VAL A 520 16.02 22.17 16.43
CA VAL A 520 16.76 23.42 16.66
C VAL A 520 15.89 24.66 16.41
N THR A 521 15.16 24.67 15.29
CA THR A 521 14.30 25.82 14.92
C THR A 521 13.17 26.02 15.94
N ALA A 522 12.56 24.93 16.40
CA ALA A 522 11.53 25.02 17.43
C ALA A 522 12.11 25.44 18.78
N ALA A 523 13.33 25.04 19.11
CA ALA A 523 14.02 25.49 20.31
C ALA A 523 14.26 27.00 20.27
N ASP A 524 14.70 27.56 19.15
CA ASP A 524 14.88 28.99 18.95
C ASP A 524 13.54 29.75 19.08
N ALA A 525 12.47 29.24 18.49
CA ALA A 525 11.12 29.82 18.61
C ALA A 525 10.59 29.81 20.05
N VAL A 526 10.92 28.77 20.85
CA VAL A 526 10.59 28.75 22.30
C VAL A 526 11.39 29.79 23.08
N CYS A 527 12.64 30.08 22.68
CA CYS A 527 13.42 31.18 23.26
C CYS A 527 12.77 32.52 22.99
N GLU A 528 12.40 32.80 21.75
CA GLU A 528 11.76 34.06 21.35
C GLU A 528 10.41 34.25 22.06
N LEU A 529 9.66 33.13 22.21
CA LEU A 529 8.43 33.13 22.99
C LEU A 529 8.68 33.50 24.45
N ASP A 530 9.70 32.89 25.09
CA ASP A 530 10.09 33.21 26.47
C ASP A 530 10.46 34.68 26.65
N ASP A 531 11.26 35.25 25.73
CA ASP A 531 11.62 36.69 25.75
C ASP A 531 10.36 37.57 25.64
N THR A 532 9.44 37.21 24.77
CA THR A 532 8.17 37.92 24.56
C THR A 532 7.31 37.89 25.83
N LEU A 533 7.13 36.72 26.42
CA LEU A 533 6.37 36.53 27.65
C LEU A 533 7.01 37.20 28.84
N HIS A 534 8.33 37.10 28.98
CA HIS A 534 9.09 37.72 30.04
C HIS A 534 8.97 39.27 30.00
N THR A 535 9.05 39.86 28.79
CA THR A 535 8.84 41.29 28.59
C THR A 535 7.44 41.75 29.03
N ALA A 536 6.43 40.85 28.86
CA ALA A 536 5.07 41.09 29.34
C ALA A 536 4.86 40.77 30.84
N GLY A 537 5.91 40.34 31.55
CA GLY A 537 5.85 39.96 32.98
C GLY A 537 5.17 38.61 33.20
N ILE A 538 5.19 37.72 32.20
CA ILE A 538 4.62 36.38 32.23
C ILE A 538 5.74 35.34 32.31
N GLU A 539 5.66 34.43 33.27
CA GLU A 539 6.62 33.34 33.46
C GLU A 539 6.19 32.12 32.67
N LEU A 540 7.11 31.58 31.82
CA LEU A 540 6.89 30.36 31.03
C LEU A 540 7.32 29.13 31.83
N CYS A 541 6.41 28.18 32.02
CA CYS A 541 6.65 26.94 32.72
C CYS A 541 6.23 25.75 31.87
N PHE A 542 6.76 24.58 32.19
CA PHE A 542 6.44 23.30 31.50
C PHE A 542 6.01 22.26 32.54
N ALA A 543 4.95 21.53 32.22
CA ALA A 543 4.49 20.39 33.01
C ALA A 543 4.53 19.10 32.19
N GLU A 544 4.84 17.98 32.83
CA GLU A 544 4.81 16.63 32.23
C GLU A 544 5.78 16.44 31.05
N MET A 545 6.82 17.28 30.96
CA MET A 545 7.80 17.16 29.88
C MET A 545 8.64 15.89 30.02
N LYS A 546 8.72 15.11 28.94
CA LYS A 546 9.45 13.83 28.89
C LYS A 546 10.97 14.04 28.98
N ASP A 547 11.66 13.14 29.66
CA ASP A 547 13.12 13.23 29.85
C ASP A 547 13.93 13.32 28.54
N PRO A 548 13.62 12.59 27.45
CA PRO A 548 14.33 12.77 26.19
C PRO A 548 14.21 14.17 25.58
N VAL A 549 13.11 14.89 25.86
CA VAL A 549 12.93 16.28 25.43
C VAL A 549 13.75 17.22 26.33
N LYS A 550 13.72 17.01 27.65
CA LYS A 550 14.59 17.75 28.61
C LYS A 550 16.06 17.60 28.26
N ASP A 551 16.49 16.38 27.88
CA ASP A 551 17.88 16.13 27.46
C ASP A 551 18.26 16.89 26.18
N LYS A 552 17.32 17.07 25.26
CA LYS A 552 17.53 17.95 24.09
C LYS A 552 17.61 19.42 24.49
N LEU A 553 16.71 19.90 25.36
CA LEU A 553 16.74 21.27 25.85
C LEU A 553 18.06 21.57 26.60
N LYS A 554 18.61 20.61 27.36
CA LYS A 554 19.93 20.72 27.96
C LYS A 554 21.04 20.91 26.91
N ARG A 555 21.01 20.17 25.81
CA ARG A 555 21.98 20.29 24.71
C ARG A 555 21.85 21.62 23.96
N PHE A 556 20.67 22.23 23.98
CA PHE A 556 20.41 23.56 23.42
C PHE A 556 20.64 24.70 24.45
N GLU A 557 21.16 24.39 25.64
CA GLU A 557 21.40 25.31 26.76
C GLU A 557 20.12 25.99 27.29
N LEU A 558 18.95 25.55 26.87
CA LEU A 558 17.66 26.10 27.24
C LEU A 558 17.19 25.67 28.63
N PHE A 559 17.60 24.49 29.07
CA PHE A 559 17.23 23.99 30.40
C PHE A 559 17.79 24.88 31.52
N GLU A 560 19.00 25.40 31.35
CA GLU A 560 19.63 26.36 32.29
C GLU A 560 18.94 27.73 32.24
N ARG A 561 18.55 28.17 31.04
CA ARG A 561 17.83 29.44 30.84
C ARG A 561 16.49 29.45 31.58
N PHE A 562 15.66 28.43 31.46
CA PHE A 562 14.37 28.35 32.16
C PHE A 562 14.54 28.06 33.66
N GLY A 563 15.62 27.37 34.05
CA GLY A 563 15.88 26.90 35.41
C GLY A 563 15.02 25.70 35.79
N GLU A 564 15.49 24.89 36.75
CA GLU A 564 14.77 23.67 37.18
C GLU A 564 13.35 23.93 37.71
N ARG A 565 13.11 25.12 38.26
CA ARG A 565 11.82 25.53 38.84
C ARG A 565 10.71 25.73 37.81
N ALA A 566 11.06 25.89 36.53
CA ALA A 566 10.09 25.98 35.45
C ALA A 566 9.54 24.62 34.98
N PHE A 567 10.09 23.51 35.47
CA PHE A 567 9.69 22.17 35.05
C PHE A 567 8.99 21.42 36.18
N PHE A 568 7.70 21.16 36.00
CA PHE A 568 6.86 20.44 36.96
C PHE A 568 6.61 18.99 36.52
N ALA A 569 6.50 18.07 37.49
CA ALA A 569 6.24 16.68 37.19
C ALA A 569 4.81 16.46 36.68
N THR A 570 3.84 17.28 37.14
CA THR A 570 2.45 17.22 36.70
C THR A 570 1.85 18.62 36.54
N VAL A 571 0.78 18.74 35.73
CA VAL A 571 0.02 19.99 35.61
C VAL A 571 -0.56 20.41 36.97
N GLY A 572 -1.01 19.44 37.77
CA GLY A 572 -1.51 19.71 39.13
C GLY A 572 -0.46 20.33 40.06
N GLU A 573 0.79 19.86 39.97
CA GLU A 573 1.92 20.39 40.72
C GLU A 573 2.25 21.85 40.34
N ALA A 574 2.23 22.14 39.02
CA ALA A 574 2.41 23.50 38.50
C ALA A 574 1.30 24.45 39.01
N VAL A 575 0.05 23.99 39.01
CA VAL A 575 -1.06 24.78 39.56
C VAL A 575 -0.92 24.99 41.06
N SER A 576 -0.56 23.97 41.82
CA SER A 576 -0.35 24.09 43.27
C SER A 576 0.79 25.07 43.60
N ALA A 577 1.86 25.02 42.83
CA ALA A 577 2.99 25.97 42.99
C ALA A 577 2.56 27.44 42.68
N TYR A 578 1.75 27.62 41.62
CA TYR A 578 1.19 28.95 41.30
C TYR A 578 0.31 29.49 42.43
N LEU A 579 -0.65 28.65 42.93
CA LEU A 579 -1.56 29.04 44.01
C LEU A 579 -0.82 29.31 45.34
N ALA A 580 0.23 28.58 45.64
CA ALA A 580 1.08 28.81 46.81
C ALA A 580 1.88 30.13 46.72
N SER A 581 2.32 30.50 45.52
CA SER A 581 3.07 31.76 45.31
C SER A 581 2.16 32.96 45.24
N ARG A 582 0.88 32.77 44.91
CA ARG A 582 -0.11 33.85 44.70
C ARG A 582 -1.50 33.37 45.14
N PRO A 583 -1.93 33.76 46.35
CA PRO A 583 -3.24 33.39 46.88
C PRO A 583 -4.34 34.03 46.00
N VAL A 584 -5.02 33.20 45.24
CA VAL A 584 -6.17 33.53 44.41
C VAL A 584 -7.37 32.77 44.98
N GLU A 585 -8.54 33.42 45.05
CA GLU A 585 -9.79 32.70 45.40
C GLU A 585 -10.15 31.66 44.34
N SER A 586 -9.54 30.48 44.38
CA SER A 586 -9.92 29.32 43.60
C SER A 586 -10.13 28.16 44.57
N VAL A 587 -11.40 27.79 44.82
CA VAL A 587 -11.72 26.63 45.63
C VAL A 587 -11.93 25.44 44.70
N ASP A 588 -11.07 24.42 44.80
CA ASP A 588 -11.28 23.18 44.06
C ASP A 588 -12.45 22.39 44.63
N TRP A 589 -13.15 21.63 43.79
CA TRP A 589 -14.27 20.78 44.22
C TRP A 589 -13.79 19.65 45.14
N GLU A 590 -12.53 19.21 45.00
CA GLU A 590 -11.91 18.21 45.89
C GLU A 590 -11.77 18.74 47.32
N ASP A 591 -11.54 20.04 47.51
CA ASP A 591 -11.44 20.69 48.82
C ASP A 591 -12.80 20.91 49.48
N ARG A 592 -13.90 20.81 48.69
CA ARG A 592 -15.27 20.96 49.20
C ARG A 592 -15.88 19.68 49.76
N THR A 593 -15.19 18.52 49.52
CA THR A 593 -15.66 17.19 49.93
C THR A 593 -15.01 16.72 51.23
N GLN A 594 -14.18 17.53 51.87
CA GLN A 594 -13.69 17.37 53.24
C GLN A 594 -14.50 18.26 54.18
#